data_333409eddb2b34ce70021a8b2eb3351a
#
_entry.id   333409eddb2b34ce70021a8b2eb3351a
#
_cell.length_a   1.000
_cell.length_b   1.000
_cell.length_c   1.000
_cell.angle_alpha   90.00
_cell.angle_beta   90.00
_cell.angle_gamma   90.00
#
_symmetry.space_group_name_H-M   'P 1'
#
loop_
_entity.id
_entity.type
_entity.pdbx_description
1 polymer ?
#
loop_
_entity_poly.entity_id
_entity_poly.type
_entity_poly.pdbx_seq_one_letter_code
_entity_poly.pdbx_strand_id
1 'polypeptide(L)'
;MTNAQHPLADTHAHLTWPSFSDVPEVLLRARASGVTRILTAATDLASCVRAVELAGIYPEVYAAVGIHPNDVRADDDPKALAALAGEPRVVAIGETGLDYFRDHTDPQLQRRSLDWHLALAERMGLPVILHDRAADEDLLAALAGYVGRVRGVLHCFSGDRALAGRALDLGYYLSFAGNLTYPGAATIRDVAGWAPAERILSETDAPFLSPVPLRGKRNEPAYVAHTVAAIAAARGVALAEVASILIANAATLFGWPGDTDAR
;
A
#
# COMPACT_ATOMS: atom_id res chain seq x y z
N MET A 1 6.68 -25.83 21.78
CA MET A 1 7.38 -25.45 20.54
C MET A 1 6.71 -24.19 20.07
N THR A 2 7.32 -23.03 20.29
CA THR A 2 6.84 -21.76 19.78
C THR A 2 6.94 -21.85 18.26
N ASN A 3 5.76 -21.88 17.57
CA ASN A 3 5.71 -21.66 16.13
C ASN A 3 6.39 -20.30 15.90
N ALA A 4 7.60 -20.31 15.36
CA ALA A 4 8.24 -19.09 14.93
C ALA A 4 7.35 -18.49 13.82
N GLN A 5 6.54 -17.52 14.18
CA GLN A 5 5.76 -16.76 13.19
C GLN A 5 6.77 -16.00 12.33
N HIS A 6 6.68 -16.20 11.02
CA HIS A 6 7.49 -15.43 10.09
C HIS A 6 7.05 -13.95 10.17
N PRO A 7 8.01 -13.00 10.16
CA PRO A 7 7.67 -11.60 10.19
C PRO A 7 6.85 -11.22 8.94
N LEU A 8 5.78 -10.45 9.14
CA LEU A 8 4.89 -9.96 8.11
C LEU A 8 4.92 -8.43 8.04
N ALA A 9 4.64 -7.89 6.86
CA ALA A 9 4.43 -6.47 6.65
C ALA A 9 3.04 -6.24 6.04
N ASP A 10 2.34 -5.22 6.55
CA ASP A 10 1.15 -4.66 5.95
C ASP A 10 1.53 -3.35 5.24
N THR A 11 1.63 -3.38 3.92
CA THR A 11 2.16 -2.26 3.15
C THR A 11 1.12 -1.18 2.81
N HIS A 12 -0.13 -1.36 3.23
CA HIS A 12 -1.18 -0.36 3.06
C HIS A 12 -2.36 -0.61 4.01
N ALA A 13 -2.54 0.30 4.97
CA ALA A 13 -3.69 0.37 5.86
C ALA A 13 -4.03 1.83 6.15
N HIS A 14 -5.28 2.13 6.53
CA HIS A 14 -5.71 3.47 6.91
C HIS A 14 -5.98 3.55 8.42
N LEU A 15 -4.94 3.50 9.26
CA LEU A 15 -5.07 3.56 10.72
C LEU A 15 -5.68 4.88 11.22
N THR A 16 -5.69 5.90 10.39
CA THR A 16 -6.32 7.20 10.68
C THR A 16 -7.82 7.24 10.36
N TRP A 17 -8.39 6.15 9.81
CA TRP A 17 -9.80 6.08 9.46
C TRP A 17 -10.68 6.14 10.72
N PRO A 18 -11.86 6.82 10.68
CA PRO A 18 -12.69 7.02 11.87
C PRO A 18 -13.13 5.74 12.60
N SER A 19 -13.15 4.59 11.91
CA SER A 19 -13.48 3.30 12.54
C SER A 19 -12.36 2.73 13.42
N PHE A 20 -11.16 3.31 13.41
CA PHE A 20 -10.03 2.92 14.24
C PHE A 20 -9.91 3.84 15.47
N SER A 21 -10.87 3.73 16.40
CA SER A 21 -10.79 4.37 17.72
C SER A 21 -9.92 3.58 18.73
N ASP A 22 -9.47 2.36 18.33
CA ASP A 22 -8.77 1.36 19.14
C ASP A 22 -7.40 0.99 18.54
N VAL A 23 -6.64 1.98 18.03
CA VAL A 23 -5.34 1.74 17.38
C VAL A 23 -4.38 0.91 18.24
N PRO A 24 -4.21 1.18 19.57
CA PRO A 24 -3.32 0.37 20.41
C PRO A 24 -3.68 -1.11 20.42
N GLU A 25 -4.97 -1.45 20.51
CA GLU A 25 -5.48 -2.82 20.53
C GLU A 25 -5.32 -3.48 19.15
N VAL A 26 -5.53 -2.72 18.06
CA VAL A 26 -5.28 -3.18 16.68
C VAL A 26 -3.82 -3.57 16.51
N LEU A 27 -2.90 -2.73 16.98
CA LEU A 27 -1.46 -3.01 16.90
C LEU A 27 -1.03 -4.20 17.77
N LEU A 28 -1.65 -4.39 18.93
CA LEU A 28 -1.42 -5.59 19.76
C LEU A 28 -1.82 -6.86 19.01
N ARG A 29 -2.97 -6.88 18.34
CA ARG A 29 -3.42 -8.02 17.53
C ARG A 29 -2.51 -8.24 16.31
N ALA A 30 -2.05 -7.16 15.67
CA ALA A 30 -1.12 -7.22 14.56
C ALA A 30 0.20 -7.90 14.97
N ARG A 31 0.81 -7.45 16.08
CA ARG A 31 2.03 -8.06 16.65
C ARG A 31 1.82 -9.54 16.98
N ALA A 32 0.67 -9.89 17.61
CA ALA A 32 0.33 -11.27 17.93
C ALA A 32 0.19 -12.15 16.69
N SER A 33 -0.11 -11.57 15.52
CA SER A 33 -0.19 -12.25 14.23
C SER A 33 1.13 -12.24 13.45
N GLY A 34 2.23 -11.73 14.04
CA GLY A 34 3.55 -11.66 13.39
C GLY A 34 3.76 -10.43 12.51
N VAL A 35 2.87 -9.45 12.50
CA VAL A 35 3.05 -8.21 11.74
C VAL A 35 4.03 -7.32 12.46
N THR A 36 5.17 -7.03 11.82
CA THR A 36 6.29 -6.26 12.40
C THR A 36 6.40 -4.85 11.80
N ARG A 37 5.76 -4.62 10.64
CA ARG A 37 5.76 -3.34 9.93
C ARG A 37 4.37 -3.07 9.36
N ILE A 38 3.91 -1.84 9.53
CA ILE A 38 2.63 -1.36 9.01
C ILE A 38 2.85 0.00 8.37
N LEU A 39 2.43 0.17 7.12
CA LEU A 39 2.40 1.46 6.45
C LEU A 39 0.97 2.00 6.51
N THR A 40 0.78 3.11 7.25
CA THR A 40 -0.50 3.81 7.26
C THR A 40 -0.54 4.87 6.17
N ALA A 41 -1.46 4.71 5.22
CA ALA A 41 -1.68 5.65 4.13
C ALA A 41 -2.71 6.71 4.54
N ALA A 42 -2.39 7.97 4.26
CA ALA A 42 -3.31 9.08 4.41
C ALA A 42 -4.13 9.28 3.12
N THR A 43 -5.25 9.99 3.21
CA THR A 43 -6.14 10.29 2.09
C THR A 43 -6.39 11.79 1.91
N ASP A 44 -6.06 12.60 2.94
CA ASP A 44 -6.16 14.07 2.96
C ASP A 44 -5.10 14.68 3.91
N LEU A 45 -4.95 16.00 3.90
CA LEU A 45 -3.95 16.66 4.75
C LEU A 45 -4.18 16.41 6.26
N ALA A 46 -5.42 16.30 6.71
CA ALA A 46 -5.71 16.05 8.11
C ALA A 46 -5.30 14.64 8.53
N SER A 47 -5.55 13.65 7.69
CA SER A 47 -5.10 12.27 7.90
C SER A 47 -3.58 12.13 7.75
N CYS A 48 -2.92 12.95 6.89
CA CYS A 48 -1.45 13.00 6.82
C CYS A 48 -0.82 13.38 8.17
N VAL A 49 -1.32 14.43 8.82
CA VAL A 49 -0.84 14.84 10.14
C VAL A 49 -0.98 13.69 11.15
N ARG A 50 -2.17 13.07 11.20
CA ARG A 50 -2.42 11.95 12.12
C ARG A 50 -1.57 10.70 11.80
N ALA A 51 -1.32 10.42 10.52
CA ALA A 51 -0.45 9.30 10.12
C ALA A 51 0.99 9.50 10.60
N VAL A 52 1.51 10.72 10.46
CA VAL A 52 2.84 11.11 10.97
C VAL A 52 2.90 10.98 12.50
N GLU A 53 1.87 11.45 13.22
CA GLU A 53 1.77 11.30 14.67
C GLU A 53 1.79 9.84 15.11
N LEU A 54 0.98 8.97 14.46
CA LEU A 54 0.97 7.52 14.75
C LEU A 54 2.34 6.88 14.49
N ALA A 55 2.99 7.24 13.38
CA ALA A 55 4.32 6.74 13.07
C ALA A 55 5.37 7.20 14.09
N GLY A 56 5.22 8.38 14.68
CA GLY A 56 6.08 8.88 15.76
C GLY A 56 5.88 8.16 17.10
N ILE A 57 4.67 7.64 17.36
CA ILE A 57 4.31 6.98 18.62
C ILE A 57 4.64 5.47 18.58
N TYR A 58 4.35 4.80 17.45
CA TYR A 58 4.43 3.34 17.35
C TYR A 58 5.60 2.91 16.46
N PRO A 59 6.59 2.18 16.98
CA PRO A 59 7.82 1.86 16.23
C PRO A 59 7.60 0.93 15.03
N GLU A 60 6.53 0.15 15.00
CA GLU A 60 6.16 -0.68 13.86
C GLU A 60 5.39 0.07 12.77
N VAL A 61 4.92 1.31 13.04
CA VAL A 61 4.12 2.12 12.10
C VAL A 61 5.02 3.09 11.34
N TYR A 62 4.83 3.13 10.03
CA TYR A 62 5.38 4.12 9.10
C TYR A 62 4.22 4.86 8.42
N ALA A 63 4.47 6.03 7.87
CA ALA A 63 3.45 6.85 7.23
C ALA A 63 3.72 7.00 5.72
N ALA A 64 2.64 7.02 4.95
CA ALA A 64 2.60 7.59 3.63
C ALA A 64 1.71 8.83 3.66
N VAL A 65 2.16 9.91 3.02
CA VAL A 65 1.45 11.18 2.99
C VAL A 65 1.06 11.53 1.55
N GLY A 66 -0.22 11.77 1.34
CA GLY A 66 -0.79 12.04 0.04
C GLY A 66 -2.26 12.43 0.11
N ILE A 67 -2.85 12.73 -1.04
CA ILE A 67 -4.26 13.05 -1.18
C ILE A 67 -4.86 12.06 -2.17
N HIS A 68 -5.82 11.28 -1.67
CA HIS A 68 -6.54 10.28 -2.45
C HIS A 68 -7.33 10.96 -3.58
N PRO A 69 -7.41 10.38 -4.78
CA PRO A 69 -8.06 11.01 -5.93
C PRO A 69 -9.51 11.46 -5.67
N ASN A 70 -10.23 10.79 -4.78
CA ASN A 70 -11.61 11.17 -4.42
C ASN A 70 -11.70 12.30 -3.38
N ASP A 71 -10.59 12.68 -2.76
CA ASP A 71 -10.51 13.70 -1.71
C ASP A 71 -9.79 14.97 -2.17
N VAL A 72 -9.28 14.99 -3.41
CA VAL A 72 -8.55 16.11 -3.99
C VAL A 72 -9.45 17.33 -4.10
N ARG A 73 -8.90 18.48 -3.68
CA ARG A 73 -9.56 19.79 -3.74
C ARG A 73 -8.71 20.78 -4.54
N ALA A 74 -9.37 21.80 -5.08
CA ALA A 74 -8.69 22.83 -5.86
C ALA A 74 -7.75 23.73 -5.02
N ASP A 75 -7.98 23.79 -3.72
CA ASP A 75 -7.23 24.57 -2.73
C ASP A 75 -6.26 23.76 -1.87
N ASP A 76 -6.01 22.50 -2.23
CA ASP A 76 -4.98 21.70 -1.57
C ASP A 76 -3.61 22.37 -1.66
N ASP A 77 -2.87 22.37 -0.54
CA ASP A 77 -1.56 23.00 -0.45
C ASP A 77 -0.41 22.00 -0.64
N PRO A 78 0.24 21.97 -1.83
CA PRO A 78 1.40 21.09 -2.05
C PRO A 78 2.58 21.37 -1.11
N LYS A 79 2.70 22.57 -0.55
CA LYS A 79 3.80 22.89 0.39
C LYS A 79 3.57 22.27 1.76
N ALA A 80 2.30 22.27 2.22
CA ALA A 80 1.95 21.59 3.47
C ALA A 80 2.26 20.07 3.38
N LEU A 81 1.90 19.44 2.25
CA LEU A 81 2.24 18.03 2.03
C LEU A 81 3.75 17.80 1.95
N ALA A 82 4.49 18.66 1.25
CA ALA A 82 5.94 18.55 1.14
C ALA A 82 6.65 18.68 2.50
N ALA A 83 6.13 19.50 3.42
CA ALA A 83 6.65 19.60 4.78
C ALA A 83 6.46 18.25 5.53
N LEU A 84 5.26 17.66 5.46
CA LEU A 84 4.98 16.37 6.09
C LEU A 84 5.80 15.23 5.47
N ALA A 85 6.05 15.27 4.16
CA ALA A 85 6.90 14.29 3.48
C ALA A 85 8.37 14.29 3.96
N GLY A 86 8.81 15.35 4.61
CA GLY A 86 10.14 15.45 5.23
C GLY A 86 10.25 14.82 6.62
N GLU A 87 9.16 14.37 7.22
CA GLU A 87 9.18 13.78 8.57
C GLU A 87 9.88 12.41 8.59
N PRO A 88 10.64 12.08 9.65
CA PRO A 88 11.58 10.94 9.66
C PRO A 88 10.96 9.57 9.41
N ARG A 89 9.67 9.40 9.68
CA ARG A 89 8.96 8.11 9.53
C ARG A 89 7.97 8.10 8.36
N VAL A 90 8.05 9.12 7.52
CA VAL A 90 7.35 9.13 6.23
C VAL A 90 8.23 8.43 5.21
N VAL A 91 7.74 7.37 4.63
CA VAL A 91 8.50 6.47 3.74
C VAL A 91 7.91 6.37 2.33
N ALA A 92 6.79 7.04 2.07
CA ALA A 92 6.15 7.06 0.76
C ALA A 92 5.29 8.33 0.57
N ILE A 93 5.10 8.71 -0.68
CA ILE A 93 4.08 9.67 -1.11
C ILE A 93 2.84 8.89 -1.52
N GLY A 94 1.71 9.18 -0.91
CA GLY A 94 0.44 8.51 -1.18
C GLY A 94 -0.44 8.44 0.09
N GLU A 95 -1.65 7.95 -0.08
CA GLU A 95 -2.23 7.43 -1.31
C GLU A 95 -2.53 8.54 -2.30
N THR A 96 -2.22 8.31 -3.57
CA THR A 96 -2.52 9.21 -4.69
C THR A 96 -2.87 8.36 -5.92
N GLY A 97 -3.29 8.97 -7.01
CA GLY A 97 -3.62 8.20 -8.22
C GLY A 97 -4.86 8.71 -8.91
N LEU A 98 -5.59 7.79 -9.56
CA LEU A 98 -6.79 8.11 -10.33
C LEU A 98 -7.94 7.15 -10.00
N ASP A 99 -9.15 7.69 -9.83
CA ASP A 99 -10.40 6.93 -9.66
C ASP A 99 -11.48 7.54 -10.55
N TYR A 100 -11.72 6.92 -11.70
CA TYR A 100 -12.78 7.35 -12.62
C TYR A 100 -14.07 6.57 -12.43
N PHE A 101 -14.10 5.63 -11.49
CA PHE A 101 -15.30 4.90 -11.13
C PHE A 101 -16.22 5.70 -10.20
N ARG A 102 -15.65 6.50 -9.31
CA ARG A 102 -16.38 7.37 -8.40
C ARG A 102 -16.43 8.79 -8.97
N ASP A 103 -17.61 9.38 -8.99
CA ASP A 103 -17.82 10.77 -9.47
C ASP A 103 -17.74 11.76 -8.28
N HIS A 104 -16.63 11.70 -7.53
CA HIS A 104 -16.43 12.57 -6.37
C HIS A 104 -15.59 13.80 -6.72
N THR A 105 -14.63 13.66 -7.62
CA THR A 105 -13.66 14.69 -7.98
C THR A 105 -13.45 14.71 -9.50
N ASP A 106 -13.38 15.90 -10.07
CA ASP A 106 -13.09 16.11 -11.51
C ASP A 106 -11.82 15.34 -11.94
N PRO A 107 -11.87 14.55 -13.01
CA PRO A 107 -10.71 13.79 -13.49
C PRO A 107 -9.50 14.69 -13.85
N GLN A 108 -9.70 15.94 -14.28
CA GLN A 108 -8.58 16.84 -14.55
C GLN A 108 -7.91 17.30 -13.26
N LEU A 109 -8.69 17.46 -12.19
CA LEU A 109 -8.16 17.79 -10.88
C LEU A 109 -7.37 16.64 -10.29
N GLN A 110 -7.89 15.38 -10.44
CA GLN A 110 -7.16 14.17 -10.05
C GLN A 110 -5.81 14.05 -10.79
N ARG A 111 -5.79 14.25 -12.12
CA ARG A 111 -4.55 14.22 -12.92
C ARG A 111 -3.53 15.26 -12.48
N ARG A 112 -3.96 16.52 -12.24
CA ARG A 112 -3.07 17.56 -11.73
C ARG A 112 -2.52 17.22 -10.35
N SER A 113 -3.33 16.63 -9.49
CA SER A 113 -2.90 16.14 -8.18
C SER A 113 -1.86 15.03 -8.32
N LEU A 114 -2.11 14.05 -9.16
CA LEU A 114 -1.15 12.97 -9.43
C LEU A 114 0.20 13.52 -9.91
N ASP A 115 0.19 14.46 -10.88
CA ASP A 115 1.41 15.04 -11.41
C ASP A 115 2.28 15.71 -10.33
N TRP A 116 1.68 16.48 -9.44
CA TRP A 116 2.48 17.11 -8.39
C TRP A 116 2.90 16.16 -7.26
N HIS A 117 2.14 15.06 -7.00
CA HIS A 117 2.59 14.00 -6.11
C HIS A 117 3.79 13.24 -6.70
N LEU A 118 3.77 12.91 -8.00
CA LEU A 118 4.90 12.28 -8.67
C LEU A 118 6.14 13.19 -8.66
N ALA A 119 5.97 14.48 -8.94
CA ALA A 119 7.05 15.45 -8.85
C ALA A 119 7.59 15.62 -7.41
N LEU A 120 6.72 15.53 -6.39
CA LEU A 120 7.14 15.53 -4.99
C LEU A 120 7.95 14.27 -4.66
N ALA A 121 7.45 13.11 -5.06
CA ALA A 121 8.11 11.82 -4.85
C ALA A 121 9.52 11.80 -5.48
N GLU A 122 9.66 12.28 -6.72
CA GLU A 122 10.95 12.43 -7.39
C GLU A 122 11.90 13.32 -6.60
N ARG A 123 11.44 14.50 -6.19
CA ARG A 123 12.24 15.48 -5.42
C ARG A 123 12.67 14.96 -4.05
N MET A 124 11.82 14.18 -3.38
CA MET A 124 12.10 13.62 -2.05
C MET A 124 12.83 12.27 -2.11
N GLY A 125 12.92 11.64 -3.29
CA GLY A 125 13.46 10.28 -3.44
C GLY A 125 12.59 9.20 -2.80
N LEU A 126 11.32 9.49 -2.52
CA LEU A 126 10.37 8.58 -1.91
C LEU A 126 9.58 7.79 -2.97
N PRO A 127 9.19 6.53 -2.70
CA PRO A 127 8.28 5.80 -3.57
C PRO A 127 6.85 6.37 -3.49
N VAL A 128 6.03 6.04 -4.50
CA VAL A 128 4.60 6.39 -4.52
C VAL A 128 3.72 5.18 -4.25
N ILE A 129 2.61 5.39 -3.54
CA ILE A 129 1.50 4.45 -3.40
C ILE A 129 0.36 4.91 -4.30
N LEU A 130 0.02 4.10 -5.30
CA LEU A 130 -0.86 4.47 -6.38
C LEU A 130 -2.20 3.74 -6.30
N HIS A 131 -3.26 4.53 -6.24
CA HIS A 131 -4.63 4.09 -6.46
C HIS A 131 -4.95 4.08 -7.94
N ASP A 132 -5.53 2.99 -8.42
CA ASP A 132 -6.00 2.85 -9.79
C ASP A 132 -7.39 2.23 -9.81
N ARG A 133 -8.36 2.98 -10.31
CA ARG A 133 -9.71 2.46 -10.48
C ARG A 133 -10.38 3.01 -11.72
N ALA A 134 -10.56 2.15 -12.73
CA ALA A 134 -11.11 2.50 -14.04
C ALA A 134 -10.35 3.65 -14.73
N ALA A 135 -9.02 3.75 -14.49
CA ALA A 135 -8.17 4.84 -14.98
C ALA A 135 -6.81 4.35 -15.52
N ASP A 136 -6.68 3.05 -15.77
CA ASP A 136 -5.45 2.32 -16.10
C ASP A 136 -4.60 3.04 -17.16
N GLU A 137 -5.22 3.47 -18.27
CA GLU A 137 -4.51 4.08 -19.39
C GLU A 137 -3.90 5.43 -19.01
N ASP A 138 -4.67 6.31 -18.37
CA ASP A 138 -4.21 7.62 -17.95
C ASP A 138 -3.15 7.51 -16.84
N LEU A 139 -3.35 6.57 -15.90
CA LEU A 139 -2.36 6.32 -14.84
C LEU A 139 -1.03 5.86 -15.44
N LEU A 140 -1.04 4.81 -16.26
CA LEU A 140 0.20 4.30 -16.87
C LEU A 140 0.88 5.33 -17.77
N ALA A 141 0.11 6.16 -18.50
CA ALA A 141 0.65 7.25 -19.30
C ALA A 141 1.36 8.30 -18.43
N ALA A 142 0.78 8.67 -17.28
CA ALA A 142 1.44 9.57 -16.33
C ALA A 142 2.74 8.95 -15.78
N LEU A 143 2.72 7.67 -15.37
CA LEU A 143 3.87 6.97 -14.82
C LEU A 143 5.01 6.81 -15.82
N ALA A 144 4.71 6.63 -17.10
CA ALA A 144 5.71 6.51 -18.15
C ALA A 144 6.65 7.74 -18.24
N GLY A 145 6.14 8.92 -17.87
CA GLY A 145 6.93 10.16 -17.76
C GLY A 145 7.97 10.13 -16.65
N TYR A 146 7.89 9.18 -15.70
CA TYR A 146 8.74 9.12 -14.50
C TYR A 146 9.58 7.84 -14.40
N VAL A 147 9.65 7.03 -15.47
CA VAL A 147 10.45 5.80 -15.50
C VAL A 147 11.90 6.07 -15.09
N GLY A 148 12.43 5.27 -14.15
CA GLY A 148 13.79 5.39 -13.62
C GLY A 148 14.00 6.57 -12.65
N ARG A 149 13.00 7.43 -12.45
CA ARG A 149 13.07 8.60 -11.55
C ARG A 149 12.18 8.44 -10.30
N VAL A 150 11.02 7.81 -10.47
CA VAL A 150 10.08 7.49 -9.37
C VAL A 150 9.83 6.00 -9.36
N ARG A 151 9.92 5.38 -8.20
CA ARG A 151 9.52 3.99 -7.95
C ARG A 151 8.21 3.98 -7.15
N GLY A 152 7.49 2.88 -7.17
CA GLY A 152 6.24 2.82 -6.40
C GLY A 152 5.50 1.51 -6.53
N VAL A 153 4.28 1.50 -6.07
CA VAL A 153 3.39 0.33 -6.05
C VAL A 153 1.98 0.72 -6.49
N LEU A 154 1.39 -0.09 -7.37
CA LEU A 154 -0.04 -0.10 -7.58
C LEU A 154 -0.64 -0.90 -6.41
N HIS A 155 -1.23 -0.19 -5.44
CA HIS A 155 -1.84 -0.83 -4.29
C HIS A 155 -3.16 -1.49 -4.67
N CYS A 156 -3.59 -2.48 -3.88
CA CYS A 156 -4.86 -3.19 -4.07
C CYS A 156 -5.08 -3.64 -5.53
N PHE A 157 -4.00 -4.11 -6.19
CA PHE A 157 -4.02 -4.44 -7.60
C PHE A 157 -5.18 -5.39 -7.95
N SER A 158 -6.00 -5.00 -8.92
CA SER A 158 -7.20 -5.73 -9.32
C SER A 158 -7.30 -6.00 -10.82
N GLY A 159 -6.25 -5.64 -11.60
CA GLY A 159 -6.17 -5.85 -13.04
C GLY A 159 -5.81 -7.28 -13.45
N ASP A 160 -5.65 -7.48 -14.74
CA ASP A 160 -5.19 -8.71 -15.36
C ASP A 160 -3.66 -8.70 -15.61
N ARG A 161 -3.13 -9.77 -16.25
CA ARG A 161 -1.70 -9.86 -16.62
C ARG A 161 -1.25 -8.79 -17.60
N ALA A 162 -2.13 -8.30 -18.46
CA ALA A 162 -1.76 -7.30 -19.44
C ALA A 162 -1.47 -5.96 -18.75
N LEU A 163 -2.36 -5.53 -17.84
CA LEU A 163 -2.15 -4.34 -17.02
C LEU A 163 -0.94 -4.53 -16.09
N ALA A 164 -0.86 -5.69 -15.41
CA ALA A 164 0.26 -6.02 -14.54
C ALA A 164 1.62 -5.95 -15.27
N GLY A 165 1.71 -6.53 -16.47
CA GLY A 165 2.93 -6.49 -17.29
C GLY A 165 3.38 -5.07 -17.59
N ARG A 166 2.46 -4.21 -18.02
CA ARG A 166 2.74 -2.79 -18.30
C ARG A 166 3.25 -2.04 -17.07
N ALA A 167 2.63 -2.26 -15.90
CA ALA A 167 3.08 -1.64 -14.65
C ALA A 167 4.48 -2.13 -14.24
N LEU A 168 4.72 -3.44 -14.36
CA LEU A 168 6.02 -4.06 -14.07
C LEU A 168 7.13 -3.56 -15.03
N ASP A 169 6.83 -3.40 -16.33
CA ASP A 169 7.76 -2.86 -17.34
C ASP A 169 8.16 -1.41 -17.02
N LEU A 170 7.25 -0.63 -16.40
CA LEU A 170 7.56 0.71 -15.90
C LEU A 170 8.34 0.69 -14.57
N GLY A 171 8.60 -0.48 -13.98
CA GLY A 171 9.38 -0.67 -12.76
C GLY A 171 8.57 -0.63 -11.46
N TYR A 172 7.25 -0.61 -11.53
CA TYR A 172 6.39 -0.56 -10.35
C TYR A 172 6.18 -1.95 -9.72
N TYR A 173 5.82 -1.96 -8.45
CA TYR A 173 5.39 -3.14 -7.70
C TYR A 173 3.87 -3.29 -7.80
N LEU A 174 3.39 -4.51 -7.53
CA LEU A 174 1.97 -4.82 -7.40
C LEU A 174 1.69 -5.29 -5.97
N SER A 175 0.73 -4.68 -5.29
CA SER A 175 0.33 -5.12 -3.95
C SER A 175 -1.04 -5.77 -3.98
N PHE A 176 -1.20 -6.84 -3.19
CA PHE A 176 -2.43 -7.61 -3.11
C PHE A 176 -3.05 -7.49 -1.73
N ALA A 177 -4.37 -7.29 -1.69
CA ALA A 177 -5.16 -7.14 -0.47
C ALA A 177 -6.05 -8.36 -0.19
N GLY A 178 -6.89 -8.26 0.85
CA GLY A 178 -7.77 -9.34 1.27
C GLY A 178 -8.77 -9.84 0.21
N ASN A 179 -9.08 -9.02 -0.81
CA ASN A 179 -9.90 -9.41 -1.95
C ASN A 179 -9.32 -10.59 -2.75
N LEU A 180 -8.01 -10.84 -2.69
CA LEU A 180 -7.36 -12.02 -3.28
C LEU A 180 -7.98 -13.34 -2.77
N THR A 181 -8.49 -13.34 -1.54
CA THR A 181 -9.12 -14.51 -0.91
C THR A 181 -10.57 -14.78 -1.39
N TYR A 182 -11.17 -13.84 -2.15
CA TYR A 182 -12.59 -13.95 -2.52
C TYR A 182 -12.82 -15.01 -3.59
N PRO A 183 -13.98 -15.71 -3.60
CA PRO A 183 -14.28 -16.74 -4.59
C PRO A 183 -14.12 -16.25 -6.04
N GLY A 184 -14.57 -15.03 -6.34
CA GLY A 184 -14.50 -14.43 -7.67
C GLY A 184 -13.13 -13.89 -8.09
N ALA A 185 -12.09 -14.00 -7.27
CA ALA A 185 -10.78 -13.38 -7.48
C ALA A 185 -9.82 -14.18 -8.39
N ALA A 186 -10.33 -14.96 -9.35
CA ALA A 186 -9.50 -15.83 -10.20
C ALA A 186 -8.43 -15.02 -10.97
N THR A 187 -8.80 -13.88 -11.55
CA THR A 187 -7.90 -13.03 -12.34
C THR A 187 -6.74 -12.50 -11.50
N ILE A 188 -7.02 -11.92 -10.33
CA ILE A 188 -5.94 -11.37 -9.48
C ILE A 188 -5.10 -12.49 -8.84
N ARG A 189 -5.66 -13.68 -8.55
CA ARG A 189 -4.87 -14.85 -8.13
C ARG A 189 -3.93 -15.32 -9.23
N ASP A 190 -4.38 -15.32 -10.47
CA ASP A 190 -3.55 -15.63 -11.63
C ASP A 190 -2.37 -14.66 -11.76
N VAL A 191 -2.60 -13.35 -11.58
CA VAL A 191 -1.53 -12.34 -11.55
C VAL A 191 -0.58 -12.57 -10.36
N ALA A 192 -1.11 -12.79 -9.14
CA ALA A 192 -0.29 -13.02 -7.95
C ALA A 192 0.61 -14.27 -8.08
N GLY A 193 0.12 -15.32 -8.78
CA GLY A 193 0.91 -16.51 -9.08
C GLY A 193 1.98 -16.30 -10.14
N TRP A 194 1.72 -15.42 -11.12
CA TRP A 194 2.55 -15.19 -12.31
C TRP A 194 3.59 -14.09 -12.13
N ALA A 195 3.26 -13.00 -11.45
CA ALA A 195 4.14 -11.83 -11.33
C ALA A 195 5.51 -12.20 -10.73
N PRO A 196 6.61 -11.52 -11.11
CA PRO A 196 7.93 -11.72 -10.52
C PRO A 196 7.85 -11.63 -8.99
N ALA A 197 8.44 -12.59 -8.29
CA ALA A 197 8.35 -12.69 -6.84
C ALA A 197 8.92 -11.46 -6.13
N GLU A 198 9.94 -10.85 -6.71
CA GLU A 198 10.62 -9.64 -6.23
C GLU A 198 9.87 -8.34 -6.50
N ARG A 199 8.69 -8.40 -7.12
CA ARG A 199 7.87 -7.25 -7.51
C ARG A 199 6.46 -7.26 -6.94
N ILE A 200 6.21 -8.12 -5.96
CA ILE A 200 4.89 -8.20 -5.30
C ILE A 200 4.99 -7.80 -3.83
N LEU A 201 3.87 -7.28 -3.29
CA LEU A 201 3.69 -6.90 -1.90
C LEU A 201 2.37 -7.46 -1.36
N SER A 202 2.21 -7.41 -0.05
CA SER A 202 0.96 -7.76 0.64
C SER A 202 0.49 -6.63 1.53
N GLU A 203 -0.81 -6.43 1.55
CA GLU A 203 -1.47 -5.40 2.33
C GLU A 203 -2.84 -5.86 2.83
N THR A 204 -3.46 -5.05 3.68
CA THR A 204 -4.86 -5.26 4.08
C THR A 204 -5.82 -4.32 3.40
N ASP A 205 -5.43 -3.10 3.11
CA ASP A 205 -6.31 -1.96 2.80
C ASP A 205 -7.34 -1.72 3.94
N ALA A 206 -6.92 -2.00 5.18
CA ALA A 206 -7.80 -1.87 6.35
C ALA A 206 -8.24 -0.41 6.57
N PRO A 207 -9.53 -0.15 6.86
CA PRO A 207 -10.57 -1.08 7.36
C PRO A 207 -11.37 -1.81 6.30
N PHE A 208 -11.01 -1.70 5.01
CA PHE A 208 -11.71 -2.26 3.86
C PHE A 208 -11.26 -3.69 3.55
N LEU A 209 -11.91 -4.33 2.60
CA LEU A 209 -11.49 -5.58 1.95
C LEU A 209 -11.14 -6.75 2.88
N SER A 210 -11.85 -6.90 4.01
CA SER A 210 -11.64 -8.01 4.94
C SER A 210 -11.57 -9.35 4.21
N PRO A 211 -10.50 -10.16 4.46
CA PRO A 211 -10.31 -11.43 3.77
C PRO A 211 -11.35 -12.49 4.21
N VAL A 212 -11.50 -13.55 3.42
CA VAL A 212 -12.18 -14.77 3.87
C VAL A 212 -11.30 -15.44 4.94
N PRO A 213 -11.86 -15.89 6.10
CA PRO A 213 -13.28 -16.02 6.43
C PRO A 213 -13.88 -14.80 7.15
N LEU A 214 -13.22 -13.65 7.16
CA LEU A 214 -13.57 -12.50 8.00
C LEU A 214 -14.42 -11.45 7.26
N ARG A 215 -14.93 -11.76 6.09
CA ARG A 215 -15.78 -10.83 5.31
C ARG A 215 -16.94 -10.31 6.13
N GLY A 216 -17.24 -9.00 5.95
CA GLY A 216 -18.30 -8.30 6.70
C GLY A 216 -17.89 -7.78 8.08
N LYS A 217 -16.68 -8.09 8.54
CA LYS A 217 -16.07 -7.47 9.72
C LYS A 217 -15.19 -6.31 9.29
N ARG A 218 -14.88 -5.37 10.21
CA ARG A 218 -13.83 -4.37 10.00
C ARG A 218 -12.50 -5.09 9.77
N ASN A 219 -11.80 -4.76 8.68
CA ASN A 219 -10.46 -5.27 8.43
C ASN A 219 -9.45 -4.62 9.39
N GLU A 220 -8.32 -5.28 9.61
CA GLU A 220 -7.21 -4.77 10.44
C GLU A 220 -5.87 -5.37 9.98
N PRO A 221 -4.73 -4.74 10.29
CA PRO A 221 -3.40 -5.21 9.86
C PRO A 221 -3.08 -6.66 10.23
N ALA A 222 -3.62 -7.18 11.33
CA ALA A 222 -3.48 -8.60 11.71
C ALA A 222 -3.92 -9.57 10.61
N TYR A 223 -4.84 -9.14 9.75
CA TYR A 223 -5.44 -10.00 8.72
C TYR A 223 -4.61 -10.09 7.43
N VAL A 224 -3.50 -9.34 7.32
CA VAL A 224 -2.54 -9.51 6.20
C VAL A 224 -2.02 -10.94 6.09
N ALA A 225 -1.99 -11.68 7.19
CA ALA A 225 -1.63 -13.09 7.21
C ALA A 225 -2.48 -13.95 6.25
N HIS A 226 -3.76 -13.62 6.07
CA HIS A 226 -4.64 -14.30 5.11
C HIS A 226 -4.28 -13.96 3.66
N THR A 227 -3.90 -12.70 3.40
CA THR A 227 -3.42 -12.27 2.08
C THR A 227 -2.13 -12.99 1.71
N VAL A 228 -1.16 -13.03 2.64
CA VAL A 228 0.12 -13.73 2.44
C VAL A 228 -0.11 -15.23 2.18
N ALA A 229 -1.02 -15.87 2.93
CA ALA A 229 -1.39 -17.26 2.70
C ALA A 229 -2.03 -17.49 1.32
N ALA A 230 -2.87 -16.56 0.86
CA ALA A 230 -3.47 -16.63 -0.47
C ALA A 230 -2.44 -16.44 -1.60
N ILE A 231 -1.45 -15.55 -1.43
CA ILE A 231 -0.31 -15.40 -2.35
C ILE A 231 0.50 -16.69 -2.41
N ALA A 232 0.83 -17.29 -1.25
CA ALA A 232 1.57 -18.55 -1.17
C ALA A 232 0.84 -19.69 -1.90
N ALA A 233 -0.47 -19.79 -1.70
CA ALA A 233 -1.31 -20.77 -2.38
C ALA A 233 -1.35 -20.52 -3.91
N ALA A 234 -1.49 -19.27 -4.36
CA ALA A 234 -1.50 -18.92 -5.77
C ALA A 234 -0.17 -19.24 -6.47
N ARG A 235 0.94 -19.12 -5.75
CA ARG A 235 2.28 -19.39 -6.25
C ARG A 235 2.71 -20.86 -6.10
N GLY A 236 2.01 -21.65 -5.29
CA GLY A 236 2.36 -23.05 -5.01
C GLY A 236 3.66 -23.21 -4.21
N VAL A 237 4.00 -22.23 -3.36
CA VAL A 237 5.23 -22.24 -2.54
C VAL A 237 4.91 -22.15 -1.05
N ALA A 238 5.90 -22.40 -0.18
CA ALA A 238 5.70 -22.38 1.26
C ALA A 238 5.38 -20.97 1.78
N LEU A 239 4.51 -20.89 2.80
CA LEU A 239 4.14 -19.62 3.44
C LEU A 239 5.37 -18.85 3.94
N ALA A 240 6.33 -19.55 4.55
CA ALA A 240 7.57 -18.98 5.06
C ALA A 240 8.40 -18.30 3.96
N GLU A 241 8.47 -18.90 2.80
CA GLU A 241 9.20 -18.38 1.65
C GLU A 241 8.55 -17.08 1.16
N VAL A 242 7.23 -17.10 0.95
CA VAL A 242 6.49 -15.91 0.52
C VAL A 242 6.60 -14.79 1.55
N ALA A 243 6.42 -15.07 2.83
CA ALA A 243 6.55 -14.07 3.89
C ALA A 243 7.93 -13.39 3.85
N SER A 244 9.00 -14.17 3.68
CA SER A 244 10.37 -13.64 3.59
C SER A 244 10.57 -12.77 2.35
N ILE A 245 10.01 -13.16 1.21
CA ILE A 245 10.09 -12.39 -0.04
C ILE A 245 9.33 -11.06 0.11
N LEU A 246 8.10 -11.10 0.61
CA LEU A 246 7.24 -9.91 0.71
C LEU A 246 7.81 -8.85 1.65
N ILE A 247 8.36 -9.27 2.81
CA ILE A 247 8.97 -8.31 3.74
C ILE A 247 10.27 -7.73 3.18
N ALA A 248 11.07 -8.50 2.45
CA ALA A 248 12.27 -8.02 1.78
C ALA A 248 11.94 -7.03 0.66
N ASN A 249 10.89 -7.31 -0.13
CA ASN A 249 10.39 -6.41 -1.15
C ASN A 249 9.91 -5.08 -0.56
N ALA A 250 9.15 -5.14 0.53
CA ALA A 250 8.67 -3.96 1.23
C ALA A 250 9.82 -3.13 1.78
N ALA A 251 10.83 -3.77 2.40
CA ALA A 251 12.04 -3.09 2.87
C ALA A 251 12.81 -2.42 1.71
N THR A 252 12.91 -3.09 0.57
CA THR A 252 13.57 -2.56 -0.64
C THR A 252 12.84 -1.35 -1.20
N LEU A 253 11.49 -1.41 -1.26
CA LEU A 253 10.71 -0.32 -1.84
C LEU A 253 10.68 0.90 -0.92
N PHE A 254 10.37 0.71 0.38
CA PHE A 254 10.11 1.80 1.32
C PHE A 254 11.35 2.24 2.11
N GLY A 255 12.47 1.51 2.02
CA GLY A 255 13.71 1.86 2.73
C GLY A 255 13.61 1.73 4.25
N TRP A 256 12.60 1.04 4.78
CA TRP A 256 12.53 0.78 6.22
C TRP A 256 13.51 -0.32 6.64
N PRO A 257 13.98 -0.33 7.91
CA PRO A 257 14.91 -1.36 8.38
C PRO A 257 14.30 -2.76 8.22
N GLY A 258 15.08 -3.69 7.67
CA GLY A 258 14.74 -5.11 7.69
C GLY A 258 14.80 -5.67 9.11
N ASP A 259 14.18 -6.82 9.36
CA ASP A 259 14.23 -7.47 10.69
C ASP A 259 15.66 -7.93 11.09
N THR A 260 16.62 -7.91 10.15
CA THR A 260 18.03 -8.22 10.39
C THR A 260 18.80 -7.05 11.02
N ASP A 261 18.28 -5.82 10.96
CA ASP A 261 18.94 -4.62 11.47
C ASP A 261 18.52 -4.24 12.91
N ALA A 262 17.58 -4.98 13.49
CA ALA A 262 17.11 -4.83 14.87
C ALA A 262 17.93 -5.73 15.82
N ARG A 263 19.28 -5.50 15.92
CA ARG A 263 20.13 -6.08 16.95
C ARG A 263 20.83 -4.98 17.75
#